data_4175601a6d5a12480dc537259417696b
#
_entry.id   4175601a6d5a12480dc537259417696b
#
_cell.length_a   1.000
_cell.length_b   1.000
_cell.length_c   1.000
_cell.angle_alpha   90.00
_cell.angle_beta   90.00
_cell.angle_gamma   90.00
#
_symmetry.space_group_name_H-M   'P 1'
#
loop_
_entity.id
_entity.type
_entity.pdbx_description
1 polymer ?
#
loop_
_entity_poly.entity_id
_entity_poly.type
_entity_poly.pdbx_seq_one_letter_code
_entity_poly.pdbx_strand_id
1 'polypeptide(L)'
;MKIAILGRQPSIGIAELESVFGGDKIRVLGDYACLIETEKLNVSHFGSILKTGQVVFEVNSTDWRDVSKKITKIFEHDFADFSGKITLGISTYGLKTRANEVSKTGTIIKQKLKNHGVSVRIIPSKNTELSTAISHNNKLGLSEKKIEILVVRGGKKTII
;
A
#
# COMPACT_ATOMS: atom_id res chain seq x y z
N MET A 1 7.41 12.17 0.59
CA MET A 1 7.81 10.91 1.25
C MET A 1 7.31 9.74 0.41
N LYS A 2 8.17 8.82 0.03
CA LYS A 2 7.82 7.60 -0.69
C LYS A 2 8.05 6.37 0.19
N ILE A 3 7.41 5.25 -0.17
CA ILE A 3 7.64 3.95 0.46
C ILE A 3 8.11 2.94 -0.59
N ALA A 4 9.08 2.12 -0.24
CA ALA A 4 9.55 0.99 -1.02
C ALA A 4 9.30 -0.31 -0.24
N ILE A 5 8.68 -1.28 -0.88
CA ILE A 5 8.49 -2.63 -0.34
C ILE A 5 9.67 -3.49 -0.75
N LEU A 6 10.36 -4.02 0.25
CA LEU A 6 11.57 -4.82 0.07
C LEU A 6 11.26 -6.23 -0.42
N GLY A 7 12.18 -6.78 -1.18
CA GLY A 7 12.11 -8.14 -1.66
C GLY A 7 12.52 -9.19 -0.62
N ARG A 8 12.77 -10.41 -1.11
CA ARG A 8 13.10 -11.57 -0.26
C ARG A 8 14.37 -11.39 0.58
N GLN A 9 15.31 -10.56 0.13
CA GLN A 9 16.55 -10.22 0.84
C GLN A 9 16.55 -8.73 1.17
N PRO A 10 16.00 -8.33 2.32
CA PRO A 10 15.79 -6.91 2.66
C PRO A 10 17.08 -6.09 2.68
N SER A 11 18.19 -6.67 3.15
CA SER A 11 19.49 -6.00 3.20
C SER A 11 20.01 -5.55 1.84
N ILE A 12 19.73 -6.31 0.77
CA ILE A 12 20.11 -5.92 -0.58
C ILE A 12 19.26 -4.74 -1.04
N GLY A 13 17.94 -4.79 -0.81
CA GLY A 13 17.06 -3.69 -1.15
C GLY A 13 17.40 -2.39 -0.40
N ILE A 14 17.78 -2.50 0.87
CA ILE A 14 18.25 -1.35 1.66
C ILE A 14 19.52 -0.78 1.04
N ALA A 15 20.52 -1.63 0.75
CA ALA A 15 21.79 -1.19 0.15
C ALA A 15 21.59 -0.55 -1.23
N GLU A 16 20.69 -1.08 -2.06
CA GLU A 16 20.32 -0.45 -3.34
C GLU A 16 19.74 0.95 -3.13
N LEU A 17 18.83 1.12 -2.18
CA LEU A 17 18.22 2.42 -1.89
C LEU A 17 19.25 3.39 -1.33
N GLU A 18 20.11 2.96 -0.41
CA GLU A 18 21.18 3.78 0.19
C GLU A 18 22.19 4.26 -0.86
N SER A 19 22.52 3.41 -1.83
CA SER A 19 23.45 3.76 -2.90
C SER A 19 22.92 4.87 -3.83
N VAL A 20 21.57 4.95 -3.97
CA VAL A 20 20.93 5.93 -4.87
C VAL A 20 20.55 7.21 -4.15
N PHE A 21 20.03 7.11 -2.91
CA PHE A 21 19.44 8.25 -2.21
C PHE A 21 20.28 8.79 -1.05
N GLY A 22 21.26 8.00 -0.57
CA GLY A 22 21.99 8.26 0.67
C GLY A 22 21.25 7.69 1.89
N GLY A 23 22.01 7.17 2.86
CA GLY A 23 21.45 6.52 4.05
C GLY A 23 20.69 7.48 4.98
N ASP A 24 21.04 8.77 4.97
CA ASP A 24 20.38 9.84 5.72
C ASP A 24 18.93 10.10 5.30
N LYS A 25 18.57 9.77 4.05
CA LYS A 25 17.21 9.91 3.49
C LYS A 25 16.35 8.68 3.63
N ILE A 26 16.86 7.59 4.23
CA ILE A 26 16.17 6.32 4.32
C ILE A 26 15.86 5.98 5.77
N ARG A 27 14.61 5.61 6.01
CA ARG A 27 14.16 5.06 7.28
C ARG A 27 13.62 3.66 7.08
N VAL A 28 14.33 2.66 7.61
CA VAL A 28 13.95 1.25 7.53
C VAL A 28 12.75 0.96 8.43
N LEU A 29 11.77 0.24 7.91
CA LEU A 29 10.54 -0.19 8.58
C LEU A 29 10.53 -1.72 8.74
N GLY A 30 11.46 -2.25 9.54
CA GLY A 30 11.64 -3.70 9.68
C GLY A 30 12.13 -4.35 8.37
N ASP A 31 11.80 -5.62 8.19
CA ASP A 31 12.28 -6.42 7.04
C ASP A 31 11.40 -6.28 5.79
N TYR A 32 10.44 -5.37 5.76
CA TYR A 32 9.45 -5.31 4.68
C TYR A 32 9.45 -4.02 3.88
N ALA A 33 9.91 -2.92 4.44
CA ALA A 33 9.83 -1.64 3.72
C ALA A 33 10.84 -0.61 4.20
N CYS A 34 11.06 0.40 3.36
CA CYS A 34 11.77 1.64 3.69
C CYS A 34 10.92 2.85 3.34
N LEU A 35 11.00 3.89 4.15
CA LEU A 35 10.57 5.24 3.77
C LEU A 35 11.75 5.99 3.19
N ILE A 36 11.49 6.79 2.19
CA ILE A 36 12.52 7.51 1.45
C ILE A 36 12.08 8.96 1.26
N GLU A 37 12.94 9.90 1.64
CA GLU A 37 12.73 11.32 1.40
C GLU A 37 13.09 11.67 -0.04
N THR A 38 12.16 11.42 -0.95
CA THR A 38 12.30 11.73 -2.37
C THR A 38 10.94 12.08 -2.99
N GLU A 39 10.97 12.84 -4.06
CA GLU A 39 9.79 13.10 -4.88
C GLU A 39 9.57 11.99 -5.93
N LYS A 40 10.67 11.42 -6.44
CA LYS A 40 10.63 10.42 -7.52
C LYS A 40 11.24 9.11 -7.04
N LEU A 41 10.48 8.02 -7.19
CA LEU A 41 10.93 6.66 -6.91
C LEU A 41 10.36 5.74 -8.00
N ASN A 42 11.22 5.26 -8.88
CA ASN A 42 10.84 4.34 -9.94
C ASN A 42 11.32 2.94 -9.61
N VAL A 43 10.39 2.01 -9.39
CA VAL A 43 10.68 0.61 -9.04
C VAL A 43 11.53 -0.10 -10.08
N SER A 44 11.45 0.27 -11.36
CA SER A 44 12.20 -0.37 -12.44
C SER A 44 13.72 -0.20 -12.37
N HIS A 45 14.19 0.73 -11.52
CA HIS A 45 15.63 0.96 -11.32
C HIS A 45 16.26 0.03 -10.26
N PHE A 46 15.45 -0.79 -9.58
CA PHE A 46 15.90 -1.62 -8.46
C PHE A 46 15.60 -3.10 -8.72
N GLY A 47 16.57 -3.95 -8.40
CA GLY A 47 16.40 -5.40 -8.53
C GLY A 47 15.72 -6.06 -7.32
N SER A 48 15.84 -5.45 -6.14
CA SER A 48 15.37 -6.01 -4.87
C SER A 48 14.18 -5.27 -4.26
N ILE A 49 13.57 -4.32 -4.98
CA ILE A 49 12.37 -3.61 -4.57
C ILE A 49 11.16 -4.18 -5.31
N LEU A 50 10.14 -4.60 -4.58
CA LEU A 50 8.95 -5.23 -5.15
C LEU A 50 7.91 -4.21 -5.62
N LYS A 51 7.69 -3.17 -4.82
CA LYS A 51 6.67 -2.14 -5.06
C LYS A 51 7.12 -0.81 -4.49
N THR A 52 6.59 0.25 -5.05
CA THR A 52 6.80 1.62 -4.54
C THR A 52 5.45 2.32 -4.43
N GLY A 53 5.34 3.26 -3.49
CA GLY A 53 4.13 4.03 -3.29
C GLY A 53 4.40 5.43 -2.74
N GLN A 54 3.35 6.25 -2.75
CA GLN A 54 3.33 7.55 -2.08
C GLN A 54 2.76 7.34 -0.68
N VAL A 55 3.41 7.88 0.35
CA VAL A 55 2.82 7.94 1.69
C VAL A 55 1.72 8.99 1.69
N VAL A 56 0.52 8.59 2.07
CA VAL A 56 -0.68 9.46 2.08
C VAL A 56 -1.01 9.90 3.50
N PHE A 57 -0.99 8.95 4.46
CA PHE A 57 -1.24 9.25 5.88
C PHE A 57 -0.63 8.20 6.79
N GLU A 58 -0.60 8.51 8.09
CA GLU A 58 -0.19 7.59 9.16
C GLU A 58 -1.36 7.36 10.14
N VAL A 59 -1.38 6.19 10.76
CA VAL A 59 -2.31 5.84 11.84
C VAL A 59 -1.50 5.50 13.09
N ASN A 60 -1.82 6.13 14.22
CA ASN A 60 -1.16 5.87 15.52
C ASN A 60 -1.69 4.58 16.17
N SER A 61 -1.78 3.52 15.42
CA SER A 61 -2.16 2.18 15.83
C SER A 61 -1.59 1.16 14.87
N THR A 62 -1.36 -0.07 15.35
CA THR A 62 -1.04 -1.24 14.55
C THR A 62 -2.15 -2.29 14.62
N ASP A 63 -3.25 -1.99 15.32
CA ASP A 63 -4.44 -2.82 15.34
C ASP A 63 -5.20 -2.66 14.01
N TRP A 64 -5.45 -3.80 13.35
CA TRP A 64 -6.11 -3.79 12.05
C TRP A 64 -7.51 -3.16 12.07
N ARG A 65 -8.22 -3.27 13.19
CA ARG A 65 -9.56 -2.67 13.36
C ARG A 65 -9.51 -1.15 13.23
N ASP A 66 -8.54 -0.51 13.88
CA ASP A 66 -8.38 0.94 13.82
C ASP A 66 -7.87 1.40 12.45
N VAL A 67 -6.86 0.68 11.93
CA VAL A 67 -6.26 0.94 10.63
C VAL A 67 -7.31 0.83 9.52
N SER A 68 -8.08 -0.27 9.49
CA SER A 68 -9.10 -0.50 8.46
C SER A 68 -10.23 0.54 8.48
N LYS A 69 -10.67 0.97 9.67
CA LYS A 69 -11.65 2.06 9.83
C LYS A 69 -11.12 3.37 9.24
N LYS A 70 -9.86 3.71 9.52
CA LYS A 70 -9.24 4.94 9.01
C LYS A 70 -9.08 4.90 7.50
N ILE A 71 -8.58 3.80 6.95
CA ILE A 71 -8.47 3.58 5.49
C ILE A 71 -9.84 3.74 4.83
N THR A 72 -10.86 3.06 5.37
CA THR A 72 -12.21 3.11 4.80
C THR A 72 -12.77 4.53 4.79
N LYS A 73 -12.58 5.29 5.88
CA LYS A 73 -13.08 6.67 5.98
C LYS A 73 -12.38 7.61 4.99
N ILE A 74 -11.06 7.52 4.89
CA ILE A 74 -10.27 8.38 3.99
C ILE A 74 -10.60 8.03 2.54
N PHE A 75 -10.61 6.74 2.19
CA PHE A 75 -10.89 6.32 0.83
C PHE A 75 -12.31 6.68 0.38
N GLU A 76 -13.31 6.57 1.27
CA GLU A 76 -14.68 7.04 1.01
C GLU A 76 -14.70 8.56 0.74
N HIS A 77 -14.04 9.35 1.57
CA HIS A 77 -13.97 10.80 1.42
C HIS A 77 -13.30 11.22 0.10
N ASP A 78 -12.14 10.64 -0.20
CA ASP A 78 -11.32 11.07 -1.33
C ASP A 78 -11.89 10.63 -2.68
N PHE A 79 -12.72 9.57 -2.70
CA PHE A 79 -13.28 9.00 -3.91
C PHE A 79 -14.82 9.09 -4.00
N ALA A 80 -15.49 9.82 -3.09
CA ALA A 80 -16.94 9.98 -3.12
C ALA A 80 -17.47 10.57 -4.45
N ASP A 81 -16.75 11.55 -4.99
CA ASP A 81 -17.13 12.26 -6.23
C ASP A 81 -16.39 11.72 -7.47
N PHE A 82 -15.74 10.56 -7.34
CA PHE A 82 -14.94 10.01 -8.42
C PHE A 82 -15.84 9.45 -9.55
N SER A 83 -15.56 9.84 -10.79
CA SER A 83 -16.29 9.32 -11.95
C SER A 83 -15.58 8.11 -12.58
N GLY A 84 -16.34 7.02 -12.76
CA GLY A 84 -15.86 5.82 -13.42
C GLY A 84 -15.66 4.62 -12.49
N LYS A 85 -14.88 3.64 -12.96
CA LYS A 85 -14.64 2.38 -12.25
C LYS A 85 -13.26 2.36 -11.63
N ILE A 86 -13.20 2.15 -10.33
CA ILE A 86 -11.95 1.95 -9.57
C ILE A 86 -11.63 0.46 -9.50
N THR A 87 -10.37 0.09 -9.73
CA THR A 87 -9.81 -1.23 -9.40
C THR A 87 -8.92 -1.07 -8.17
N LEU A 88 -9.26 -1.78 -7.09
CA LEU A 88 -8.63 -1.62 -5.79
C LEU A 88 -8.02 -2.92 -5.30
N GLY A 89 -6.73 -2.89 -4.97
CA GLY A 89 -6.00 -3.90 -4.22
C GLY A 89 -5.63 -3.37 -2.83
N ILE A 90 -5.47 -4.27 -1.87
CA ILE A 90 -4.97 -3.94 -0.52
C ILE A 90 -3.88 -4.96 -0.18
N SER A 91 -2.72 -4.47 0.25
CA SER A 91 -1.59 -5.29 0.70
C SER A 91 -1.10 -4.81 2.06
N THR A 92 -0.88 -5.73 3.00
CA THR A 92 -0.43 -5.42 4.36
C THR A 92 0.92 -6.04 4.64
N TYR A 93 1.80 -5.29 5.29
CA TYR A 93 3.17 -5.71 5.62
C TYR A 93 3.44 -5.46 7.10
N GLY A 94 3.84 -6.52 7.82
CA GLY A 94 4.21 -6.45 9.24
C GLY A 94 3.07 -6.27 10.23
N LEU A 95 1.81 -6.24 9.80
CA LEU A 95 0.64 -6.17 10.68
C LEU A 95 0.14 -7.58 11.03
N LYS A 96 -0.38 -7.72 12.25
CA LYS A 96 -1.10 -8.95 12.66
C LYS A 96 -2.54 -8.87 12.15
N THR A 97 -2.77 -9.40 10.96
CA THR A 97 -4.10 -9.49 10.36
C THR A 97 -4.22 -10.75 9.50
N ARG A 98 -5.42 -11.08 9.05
CA ARG A 98 -5.71 -12.23 8.21
C ARG A 98 -6.23 -11.77 6.84
N ALA A 99 -6.03 -12.59 5.82
CA ALA A 99 -6.48 -12.27 4.45
C ALA A 99 -7.98 -11.96 4.36
N ASN A 100 -8.81 -12.67 5.13
CA ASN A 100 -10.26 -12.40 5.17
C ASN A 100 -10.61 -11.04 5.78
N GLU A 101 -9.83 -10.54 6.75
CA GLU A 101 -10.04 -9.21 7.36
C GLU A 101 -9.66 -8.11 6.35
N VAL A 102 -8.55 -8.29 5.63
CA VAL A 102 -8.14 -7.39 4.54
C VAL A 102 -9.21 -7.36 3.44
N SER A 103 -9.69 -8.53 3.04
CA SER A 103 -10.76 -8.66 2.03
C SER A 103 -12.08 -8.00 2.46
N LYS A 104 -12.48 -8.16 3.74
CA LYS A 104 -13.65 -7.47 4.30
C LYS A 104 -13.51 -5.96 4.23
N THR A 105 -12.32 -5.41 4.51
CA THR A 105 -12.07 -3.97 4.39
C THR A 105 -12.30 -3.49 2.96
N GLY A 106 -11.79 -4.21 1.96
CA GLY A 106 -12.07 -3.90 0.55
C GLY A 106 -13.56 -3.93 0.22
N THR A 107 -14.29 -4.93 0.74
CA THR A 107 -15.74 -5.04 0.54
C THR A 107 -16.49 -3.86 1.17
N ILE A 108 -16.10 -3.40 2.37
CA ILE A 108 -16.70 -2.24 3.03
C ILE A 108 -16.45 -0.97 2.21
N ILE A 109 -15.21 -0.76 1.73
CA ILE A 109 -14.89 0.38 0.84
C ILE A 109 -15.79 0.35 -0.41
N LYS A 110 -15.90 -0.82 -1.04
CA LYS A 110 -16.77 -0.99 -2.22
C LYS A 110 -18.22 -0.64 -1.94
N GLN A 111 -18.78 -1.09 -0.81
CA GLN A 111 -20.17 -0.79 -0.44
C GLN A 111 -20.38 0.71 -0.19
N LYS A 112 -19.46 1.35 0.54
CA LYS A 112 -19.54 2.78 0.82
C LYS A 112 -19.48 3.62 -0.47
N LEU A 113 -18.51 3.35 -1.33
CA LEU A 113 -18.38 4.07 -2.60
C LEU A 113 -19.55 3.80 -3.56
N LYS A 114 -20.15 2.61 -3.50
CA LYS A 114 -21.38 2.32 -4.25
C LYS A 114 -22.54 3.25 -3.84
N ASN A 115 -22.64 3.62 -2.56
CA ASN A 115 -23.65 4.56 -2.09
C ASN A 115 -23.47 5.98 -2.68
N HIS A 116 -22.24 6.31 -3.10
CA HIS A 116 -21.91 7.54 -3.84
C HIS A 116 -21.96 7.35 -5.37
N GLY A 117 -22.44 6.22 -5.86
CA GLY A 117 -22.52 5.95 -7.30
C GLY A 117 -21.20 5.48 -7.93
N VAL A 118 -20.15 5.30 -7.15
CA VAL A 118 -18.82 4.90 -7.66
C VAL A 118 -18.71 3.38 -7.75
N SER A 119 -18.34 2.88 -8.94
CA SER A 119 -18.12 1.45 -9.16
C SER A 119 -16.73 1.01 -8.73
N VAL A 120 -16.64 0.00 -7.86
CA VAL A 120 -15.34 -0.53 -7.38
C VAL A 120 -15.22 -2.02 -7.64
N ARG A 121 -14.12 -2.43 -8.27
CA ARG A 121 -13.68 -3.82 -8.39
C ARG A 121 -12.57 -4.08 -7.38
N ILE A 122 -12.80 -4.97 -6.42
CA ILE A 122 -11.76 -5.41 -5.49
C ILE A 122 -10.97 -6.56 -6.12
N ILE A 123 -9.65 -6.50 -6.02
CA ILE A 123 -8.77 -7.60 -6.42
C ILE A 123 -8.70 -8.61 -5.26
N PRO A 124 -9.14 -9.86 -5.47
CA PRO A 124 -9.09 -10.87 -4.43
C PRO A 124 -7.65 -11.31 -4.17
N SER A 125 -7.35 -11.64 -2.90
CA SER A 125 -6.10 -12.28 -2.50
C SER A 125 -6.37 -13.39 -1.49
N LYS A 126 -5.61 -14.47 -1.58
CA LYS A 126 -5.57 -15.52 -0.56
C LYS A 126 -4.61 -15.18 0.58
N ASN A 127 -3.75 -14.21 0.37
CA ASN A 127 -2.75 -13.72 1.33
C ASN A 127 -3.13 -12.32 1.82
N THR A 128 -2.40 -11.82 2.80
CA THR A 128 -2.54 -10.46 3.32
C THR A 128 -1.98 -9.41 2.37
N GLU A 129 -1.14 -9.82 1.41
CA GLU A 129 -0.60 -8.99 0.35
C GLU A 129 -0.89 -9.59 -1.03
N LEU A 130 -0.97 -8.73 -2.03
CA LEU A 130 -0.99 -9.10 -3.44
C LEU A 130 0.43 -9.39 -3.92
N SER A 131 0.63 -10.48 -4.65
CA SER A 131 1.90 -10.72 -5.33
C SER A 131 2.17 -9.65 -6.40
N THR A 132 3.44 -9.42 -6.73
CA THR A 132 3.83 -8.49 -7.80
C THR A 132 3.17 -8.85 -9.13
N ALA A 133 3.02 -10.13 -9.44
CA ALA A 133 2.33 -10.61 -10.63
C ALA A 133 0.85 -10.19 -10.65
N ILE A 134 0.13 -10.32 -9.52
CA ILE A 134 -1.28 -9.89 -9.43
C ILE A 134 -1.38 -8.37 -9.58
N SER A 135 -0.52 -7.60 -8.92
CA SER A 135 -0.50 -6.14 -9.02
C SER A 135 -0.21 -5.69 -10.45
N HIS A 136 0.78 -6.28 -11.10
CA HIS A 136 1.18 -5.99 -12.48
C HIS A 136 0.07 -6.35 -13.47
N ASN A 137 -0.51 -7.55 -13.40
CA ASN A 137 -1.57 -7.98 -14.33
C ASN A 137 -2.84 -7.11 -14.22
N ASN A 138 -3.11 -6.56 -13.04
CA ASN A 138 -4.22 -5.62 -12.83
C ASN A 138 -3.81 -4.16 -13.05
N LYS A 139 -2.54 -3.90 -13.40
CA LYS A 139 -1.97 -2.57 -13.66
C LYS A 139 -2.15 -1.62 -12.47
N LEU A 140 -2.06 -2.15 -11.24
CA LEU A 140 -2.22 -1.35 -10.02
C LEU A 140 -1.07 -0.34 -9.91
N GLY A 141 -1.40 0.88 -9.48
CA GLY A 141 -0.44 1.98 -9.36
C GLY A 141 -0.13 2.74 -10.66
N LEU A 142 -0.66 2.29 -11.82
CA LEU A 142 -0.41 2.96 -13.10
C LEU A 142 -1.41 4.06 -13.46
N SER A 143 -2.45 4.26 -12.67
CA SER A 143 -3.41 5.35 -12.84
C SER A 143 -4.23 5.55 -11.57
N GLU A 144 -4.86 6.70 -11.44
CA GLU A 144 -5.77 7.04 -10.34
C GLU A 144 -6.98 6.08 -10.21
N LYS A 145 -7.26 5.31 -11.27
CA LYS A 145 -8.35 4.31 -11.31
C LYS A 145 -7.91 2.92 -10.91
N LYS A 146 -6.62 2.67 -10.77
CA LYS A 146 -6.03 1.35 -10.49
C LYS A 146 -5.07 1.45 -9.32
N ILE A 147 -5.60 1.28 -8.12
CA ILE A 147 -4.96 1.61 -6.87
C ILE A 147 -4.59 0.34 -6.11
N GLU A 148 -3.41 0.30 -5.55
CA GLU A 148 -3.04 -0.63 -4.48
C GLU A 148 -2.75 0.16 -3.22
N ILE A 149 -3.53 -0.09 -2.17
CA ILE A 149 -3.27 0.46 -0.84
C ILE A 149 -2.19 -0.40 -0.19
N LEU A 150 -1.02 0.19 0.05
CA LEU A 150 0.07 -0.44 0.79
C LEU A 150 -0.04 -0.04 2.26
N VAL A 151 -0.25 -1.02 3.13
CA VAL A 151 -0.44 -0.80 4.56
C VAL A 151 0.74 -1.41 5.30
N VAL A 152 1.62 -0.58 5.83
CA VAL A 152 2.93 -0.99 6.35
C VAL A 152 3.07 -0.62 7.81
N ARG A 153 3.48 -1.58 8.64
CA ARG A 153 3.81 -1.32 10.04
C ARG A 153 5.12 -0.54 10.15
N GLY A 154 5.10 0.59 10.84
CA GLY A 154 6.28 1.40 11.16
C GLY A 154 6.43 1.55 12.67
N GLY A 155 6.90 0.48 13.35
CA GLY A 155 7.01 0.46 14.82
C GLY A 155 5.64 0.41 15.50
N LYS A 156 5.26 1.49 16.20
CA LYS A 156 3.94 1.63 16.88
C LYS A 156 2.85 2.26 15.99
N LYS A 157 3.21 2.67 14.79
CA LYS A 157 2.31 3.29 13.81
C LYS A 157 2.11 2.40 12.59
N THR A 158 1.11 2.72 11.80
CA THR A 158 0.89 2.16 10.46
C THR A 158 0.96 3.27 9.43
N ILE A 159 1.66 3.02 8.33
CA ILE A 159 1.89 3.94 7.22
C ILE A 159 1.08 3.43 6.02
N ILE A 160 0.37 4.32 5.38
CA ILE A 160 -0.48 4.06 4.22
C ILE A 160 -0.05 4.95 3.07
#